data_9fef206fecd99073ec98f4e143d5287e
#
_entry.id   9fef206fecd99073ec98f4e143d5287e
#
_cell.length_a   1.000
_cell.length_b   1.000
_cell.length_c   1.000
_cell.angle_alpha   90.00
_cell.angle_beta   90.00
_cell.angle_gamma   90.00
#
_symmetry.space_group_name_H-M   'P 1'
#
loop_
_entity.id
_entity.type
_entity.pdbx_description
1 polymer ?
#
loop_
_entity_poly.entity_id
_entity_poly.type
_entity_poly.pdbx_seq_one_letter_code
_entity_poly.pdbx_strand_id
1 'polypeptide(L)'
;MEELIKKVLDTVTRAGLVEVEVSARHVHLTDEDVEKLFGKGQTLHEKRPLSQKGQFLCEERVTLIGPKGKKERVAVLGPVRKATQVELSASDCVALGVKAPLRESGDVKGSAPLTLEGPAGSISITEGTIVAHNHIHVPETVADMLQLKDKEHVSVKILSERPVTFDDVIIRVSPAFNFKMHIDVDEANAASVKGFTLGKILH
;
A
#
# COMPACT_ATOMS: atom_id res chain seq x y z
N MET A 1 -28.12 -16.82 -9.24
CA MET A 1 -26.65 -16.70 -9.37
C MET A 1 -26.09 -15.72 -8.36
N GLU A 2 -26.52 -14.45 -8.36
CA GLU A 2 -26.05 -13.39 -7.44
C GLU A 2 -26.22 -13.75 -5.96
N GLU A 3 -27.35 -14.34 -5.57
CA GLU A 3 -27.57 -14.75 -4.18
C GLU A 3 -26.60 -15.85 -3.72
N LEU A 4 -26.26 -16.78 -4.61
CA LEU A 4 -25.26 -17.80 -4.31
C LEU A 4 -23.87 -17.19 -4.13
N ILE A 5 -23.46 -16.29 -5.03
CA ILE A 5 -22.20 -15.56 -4.93
C ILE A 5 -22.12 -14.80 -3.62
N LYS A 6 -23.19 -14.07 -3.25
CA LYS A 6 -23.27 -13.35 -1.99
C LYS A 6 -23.11 -14.27 -0.77
N LYS A 7 -23.77 -15.42 -0.76
CA LYS A 7 -23.65 -16.42 0.31
C LYS A 7 -22.23 -16.98 0.42
N VAL A 8 -21.59 -17.27 -0.72
CA VAL A 8 -20.19 -17.74 -0.74
C VAL A 8 -19.25 -16.68 -0.18
N LEU A 9 -19.36 -15.43 -0.65
CA LEU A 9 -18.54 -14.31 -0.15
C LEU A 9 -18.74 -14.09 1.35
N ASP A 10 -19.98 -14.11 1.83
CA ASP A 10 -20.28 -13.96 3.26
C ASP A 10 -19.66 -15.11 4.08
N THR A 11 -19.75 -16.34 3.58
CA THR A 11 -19.15 -17.50 4.25
C THR A 11 -17.62 -17.40 4.32
N VAL A 12 -16.99 -16.99 3.22
CA VAL A 12 -15.53 -16.79 3.15
C VAL A 12 -15.09 -15.69 4.12
N THR A 13 -15.83 -14.58 4.14
CA THR A 13 -15.56 -13.48 5.06
C THR A 13 -15.73 -13.90 6.53
N ARG A 14 -16.84 -14.59 6.87
CA ARG A 14 -17.08 -15.12 8.23
C ARG A 14 -16.02 -16.12 8.68
N ALA A 15 -15.43 -16.84 7.73
CA ALA A 15 -14.29 -17.71 8.01
C ALA A 15 -13.00 -16.91 8.28
N GLY A 16 -13.01 -15.58 8.27
CA GLY A 16 -11.83 -14.73 8.44
C GLY A 16 -10.82 -14.84 7.28
N LEU A 17 -11.32 -15.15 6.09
CA LEU A 17 -10.49 -15.19 4.88
C LEU A 17 -10.52 -13.84 4.19
N VAL A 18 -9.35 -13.29 3.93
CA VAL A 18 -9.13 -11.99 3.29
C VAL A 18 -8.26 -12.16 2.05
N GLU A 19 -8.58 -11.46 0.98
CA GLU A 19 -7.74 -11.43 -0.21
C GLU A 19 -6.48 -10.60 0.07
N VAL A 20 -5.32 -11.14 -0.33
CA VAL A 20 -4.00 -10.52 -0.16
C VAL A 20 -3.63 -9.78 -1.43
N GLU A 21 -3.36 -8.49 -1.30
CA GLU A 21 -2.93 -7.60 -2.37
C GLU A 21 -1.49 -7.15 -2.13
N VAL A 22 -0.67 -7.23 -3.18
CA VAL A 22 0.75 -6.85 -3.11
C VAL A 22 0.91 -5.40 -3.53
N SER A 23 1.39 -4.57 -2.62
CA SER A 23 1.73 -3.17 -2.87
C SER A 23 3.20 -3.05 -3.30
N ALA A 24 3.44 -2.85 -4.59
CA ALA A 24 4.78 -2.50 -5.06
C ALA A 24 5.13 -1.06 -4.65
N ARG A 25 6.42 -0.71 -4.72
CA ARG A 25 6.87 0.67 -4.48
C ARG A 25 6.04 1.69 -5.24
N HIS A 26 5.64 2.75 -4.57
CA HIS A 26 4.83 3.82 -5.15
C HIS A 26 4.98 5.14 -4.39
N VAL A 27 4.43 6.20 -4.97
CA VAL A 27 4.43 7.51 -4.36
C VAL A 27 3.03 8.11 -4.34
N HIS A 28 2.76 8.91 -3.32
CA HIS A 28 1.65 9.85 -3.25
C HIS A 28 2.22 11.25 -3.25
N LEU A 29 1.62 12.17 -3.98
CA LEU A 29 2.13 13.52 -4.17
C LEU A 29 1.15 14.56 -3.63
N THR A 30 1.67 15.74 -3.29
CA THR A 30 0.86 16.95 -3.12
C THR A 30 0.61 17.60 -4.48
N ASP A 31 -0.38 18.48 -4.60
CA ASP A 31 -0.62 19.27 -5.81
C ASP A 31 0.63 20.07 -6.22
N GLU A 32 1.31 20.68 -5.25
CA GLU A 32 2.52 21.46 -5.50
C GLU A 32 3.66 20.60 -6.08
N ASP A 33 3.84 19.39 -5.55
CA ASP A 33 4.87 18.49 -6.02
C ASP A 33 4.53 17.86 -7.39
N VAL A 34 3.24 17.69 -7.70
CA VAL A 34 2.79 17.33 -9.05
C VAL A 34 3.23 18.39 -10.05
N GLU A 35 2.99 19.68 -9.78
CA GLU A 35 3.43 20.76 -10.67
C GLU A 35 4.96 20.82 -10.83
N LYS A 36 5.73 20.61 -9.75
CA LYS A 36 7.19 20.62 -9.81
C LYS A 36 7.76 19.47 -10.64
N LEU A 37 7.15 18.29 -10.52
CA LEU A 37 7.62 17.07 -11.19
C LEU A 37 7.14 16.96 -12.65
N PHE A 38 5.93 17.41 -12.94
CA PHE A 38 5.28 17.21 -14.25
C PHE A 38 5.05 18.50 -15.03
N GLY A 39 5.17 19.66 -14.40
CA GLY A 39 5.02 20.98 -15.01
C GLY A 39 3.85 21.76 -14.42
N LYS A 40 3.94 23.08 -14.51
CA LYS A 40 2.93 23.99 -13.98
C LYS A 40 1.55 23.74 -14.59
N GLY A 41 0.53 23.63 -13.74
CA GLY A 41 -0.85 23.36 -14.13
C GLY A 41 -1.13 21.91 -14.51
N GLN A 42 -0.16 21.01 -14.38
CA GLN A 42 -0.40 19.58 -14.57
C GLN A 42 -1.12 18.98 -13.37
N THR A 43 -1.94 17.98 -13.64
CA THR A 43 -2.69 17.19 -12.64
C THR A 43 -2.43 15.70 -12.85
N LEU A 44 -2.79 14.88 -11.89
CA LEU A 44 -2.68 13.42 -12.02
C LEU A 44 -3.80 12.87 -12.92
N HIS A 45 -3.43 11.98 -13.85
CA HIS A 45 -4.38 11.32 -14.76
C HIS A 45 -4.59 9.87 -14.34
N GLU A 46 -5.85 9.52 -14.14
CA GLU A 46 -6.22 8.16 -13.77
C GLU A 46 -5.98 7.20 -14.95
N LYS A 47 -5.16 6.19 -14.71
CA LYS A 47 -4.94 5.08 -15.64
C LYS A 47 -5.91 3.92 -15.39
N ARG A 48 -6.14 3.57 -14.12
CA ARG A 48 -7.10 2.57 -13.70
C ARG A 48 -7.41 2.69 -12.20
N PRO A 49 -8.62 2.34 -11.76
CA PRO A 49 -8.94 2.31 -10.34
C PRO A 49 -8.11 1.24 -9.59
N LEU A 50 -7.91 1.45 -8.30
CA LEU A 50 -7.35 0.49 -7.37
C LEU A 50 -8.46 -0.21 -6.56
N SER A 51 -8.09 -1.20 -5.76
CA SER A 51 -9.02 -1.96 -4.93
C SER A 51 -9.71 -1.10 -3.86
N GLN A 52 -9.07 -0.04 -3.38
CA GLN A 52 -9.65 0.88 -2.42
C GLN A 52 -10.41 2.02 -3.12
N LYS A 53 -11.62 2.32 -2.62
CA LYS A 53 -12.51 3.33 -3.21
C LYS A 53 -11.85 4.69 -3.30
N GLY A 54 -11.95 5.32 -4.47
CA GLY A 54 -11.42 6.66 -4.73
C GLY A 54 -9.90 6.71 -4.92
N GLN A 55 -9.20 5.59 -4.84
CA GLN A 55 -7.78 5.50 -5.17
C GLN A 55 -7.59 4.95 -6.59
N PHE A 56 -6.57 5.43 -7.26
CA PHE A 56 -6.26 5.03 -8.63
C PHE A 56 -4.75 5.04 -8.89
N LEU A 57 -4.34 4.17 -9.80
CA LEU A 57 -3.02 4.22 -10.41
C LEU A 57 -3.02 5.34 -11.44
N CYS A 58 -2.04 6.24 -11.37
CA CYS A 58 -1.86 7.30 -12.36
C CYS A 58 -1.12 6.83 -13.61
N GLU A 59 -1.21 7.60 -14.69
CA GLU A 59 -0.35 7.45 -15.86
C GLU A 59 1.08 7.92 -15.56
N GLU A 60 1.23 8.90 -14.73
CA GLU A 60 2.47 9.52 -14.30
C GLU A 60 3.41 8.53 -13.61
N ARG A 61 4.70 8.73 -13.84
CA ARG A 61 5.77 7.95 -13.23
C ARG A 61 6.89 8.89 -12.79
N VAL A 62 7.54 8.52 -11.72
CA VAL A 62 8.72 9.23 -11.21
C VAL A 62 9.91 8.29 -11.09
N THR A 63 11.10 8.86 -11.02
CA THR A 63 12.32 8.19 -10.63
C THR A 63 12.64 8.54 -9.19
N LEU A 64 12.88 7.53 -8.35
CA LEU A 64 13.39 7.71 -7.00
C LEU A 64 14.91 7.65 -7.02
N ILE A 65 15.56 8.63 -6.40
CA ILE A 65 17.02 8.77 -6.37
C ILE A 65 17.47 8.76 -4.91
N GLY A 66 18.21 7.73 -4.56
CA GLY A 66 18.83 7.56 -3.25
C GLY A 66 20.35 7.65 -3.33
N PRO A 67 21.05 7.65 -2.18
CA PRO A 67 22.51 7.75 -2.13
C PRO A 67 23.30 6.65 -2.87
N LYS A 68 22.71 5.45 -3.03
CA LYS A 68 23.36 4.29 -3.64
C LYS A 68 22.82 3.93 -5.02
N GLY A 69 21.69 4.48 -5.43
CA GLY A 69 21.10 4.11 -6.69
C GLY A 69 19.77 4.80 -6.96
N LYS A 70 19.12 4.38 -8.05
CA LYS A 70 17.82 4.91 -8.46
C LYS A 70 16.83 3.79 -8.79
N LYS A 71 15.54 4.12 -8.68
CA LYS A 71 14.42 3.28 -9.15
C LYS A 71 13.60 4.08 -10.13
N GLU A 72 13.59 3.65 -11.37
CA GLU A 72 12.89 4.33 -12.46
C GLU A 72 11.45 3.83 -12.59
N ARG A 73 10.59 4.64 -13.22
CA ARG A 73 9.20 4.30 -13.56
C ARG A 73 8.35 3.91 -12.35
N VAL A 74 8.62 4.51 -11.21
CA VAL A 74 7.85 4.27 -9.99
C VAL A 74 6.45 4.83 -10.14
N ALA A 75 5.46 4.07 -9.74
CA ALA A 75 4.06 4.41 -9.84
C ALA A 75 3.69 5.60 -8.95
N VAL A 76 2.88 6.50 -9.50
CA VAL A 76 2.18 7.51 -8.72
C VAL A 76 0.76 7.01 -8.47
N LEU A 77 0.29 7.12 -7.23
CA LEU A 77 -1.07 6.78 -6.84
C LEU A 77 -1.84 8.06 -6.48
N GLY A 78 -3.02 8.19 -7.07
CA GLY A 78 -3.94 9.26 -6.79
C GLY A 78 -5.05 8.85 -5.81
N PRO A 79 -5.80 9.84 -5.33
CA PRO A 79 -5.67 11.27 -5.56
C PRO A 79 -4.46 11.89 -4.84
N VAL A 80 -4.21 13.18 -5.08
CA VAL A 80 -3.21 13.96 -4.34
C VAL A 80 -3.45 13.94 -2.85
N ARG A 81 -2.39 14.07 -2.05
CA ARG A 81 -2.43 14.05 -0.58
C ARG A 81 -1.91 15.36 0.00
N LYS A 82 -2.09 15.54 1.31
CA LYS A 82 -1.58 16.71 2.05
C LYS A 82 -0.06 16.72 2.21
N ALA A 83 0.57 15.55 2.12
CA ALA A 83 2.02 15.39 2.19
C ALA A 83 2.48 14.36 1.17
N THR A 84 3.63 14.61 0.55
CA THR A 84 4.26 13.64 -0.34
C THR A 84 4.81 12.47 0.47
N GLN A 85 4.49 11.26 0.02
CA GLN A 85 4.87 10.01 0.66
C GLN A 85 5.40 9.02 -0.36
N VAL A 86 6.48 8.34 0.01
CA VAL A 86 7.08 7.25 -0.77
C VAL A 86 7.02 5.97 0.06
N GLU A 87 6.39 4.94 -0.49
CA GLU A 87 6.33 3.62 0.12
C GLU A 87 7.29 2.68 -0.61
N LEU A 88 8.20 2.09 0.15
CA LEU A 88 9.26 1.20 -0.32
C LEU A 88 9.19 -0.14 0.43
N SER A 89 9.75 -1.18 -0.16
CA SER A 89 10.12 -2.37 0.60
C SER A 89 11.50 -2.23 1.24
N ALA A 90 11.84 -3.12 2.16
CA ALA A 90 13.18 -3.15 2.78
C ALA A 90 14.27 -3.37 1.74
N SER A 91 14.06 -4.24 0.75
CA SER A 91 14.97 -4.45 -0.38
C SER A 91 15.16 -3.20 -1.25
N ASP A 92 14.11 -2.42 -1.47
CA ASP A 92 14.21 -1.15 -2.17
C ASP A 92 15.04 -0.13 -1.38
N CYS A 93 14.84 -0.09 -0.07
CA CYS A 93 15.62 0.77 0.82
C CYS A 93 17.12 0.44 0.75
N VAL A 94 17.48 -0.83 0.76
CA VAL A 94 18.89 -1.28 0.59
C VAL A 94 19.45 -0.83 -0.75
N ALA A 95 18.69 -1.04 -1.83
CA ALA A 95 19.13 -0.68 -3.19
C ALA A 95 19.29 0.83 -3.38
N LEU A 96 18.44 1.65 -2.77
CA LEU A 96 18.53 3.10 -2.80
C LEU A 96 19.53 3.66 -1.77
N GLY A 97 19.90 2.89 -0.76
CA GLY A 97 20.75 3.34 0.34
C GLY A 97 20.03 4.25 1.34
N VAL A 98 18.73 4.03 1.51
CA VAL A 98 17.85 4.79 2.41
C VAL A 98 17.54 3.95 3.65
N LYS A 99 17.38 4.59 4.80
CA LYS A 99 16.93 3.95 6.05
C LYS A 99 15.52 4.44 6.38
N ALA A 100 14.54 3.95 5.65
CA ALA A 100 13.14 4.28 5.90
C ALA A 100 12.59 3.48 7.10
N PRO A 101 11.89 4.14 8.04
CA PRO A 101 11.26 3.45 9.15
C PRO A 101 10.02 2.67 8.70
N LEU A 102 9.70 1.59 9.44
CA LEU A 102 8.42 0.91 9.33
C LEU A 102 7.33 1.79 9.96
N ARG A 103 6.33 2.18 9.19
CA ARG A 103 5.26 3.09 9.59
C ARG A 103 3.93 2.74 8.94
N GLU A 104 2.83 3.14 9.55
CA GLU A 104 1.56 3.17 8.86
C GLU A 104 1.56 4.25 7.76
N SER A 105 0.92 3.96 6.62
CA SER A 105 0.70 4.95 5.56
C SER A 105 -0.03 6.19 6.10
N GLY A 106 0.59 7.36 5.90
CA GLY A 106 0.17 8.64 6.47
C GLY A 106 1.01 9.12 7.66
N ASP A 107 1.69 8.24 8.37
CA ASP A 107 2.63 8.60 9.44
C ASP A 107 4.04 8.82 8.87
N VAL A 108 4.27 10.01 8.34
CA VAL A 108 5.51 10.37 7.64
C VAL A 108 6.44 11.27 8.43
N LYS A 109 6.01 11.77 9.60
CA LYS A 109 6.82 12.70 10.38
C LYS A 109 8.10 12.06 10.89
N GLY A 110 9.25 12.71 10.61
CA GLY A 110 10.57 12.21 11.00
C GLY A 110 11.01 10.94 10.26
N SER A 111 10.35 10.60 9.14
CA SER A 111 10.76 9.50 8.28
C SER A 111 11.95 9.86 7.37
N ALA A 112 12.32 9.00 6.42
CA ALA A 112 13.54 9.19 5.67
C ALA A 112 13.40 10.22 4.53
N PRO A 113 14.49 10.95 4.17
CA PRO A 113 14.53 11.81 3.01
C PRO A 113 14.70 11.01 1.71
N LEU A 114 14.27 11.58 0.59
CA LEU A 114 14.50 11.03 -0.74
C LEU A 114 14.38 12.13 -1.81
N THR A 115 15.02 11.93 -2.97
CA THR A 115 14.81 12.78 -4.13
C THR A 115 13.91 12.04 -5.14
N LEU A 116 12.92 12.77 -5.67
CA LEU A 116 12.04 12.33 -6.72
C LEU A 116 12.30 13.16 -7.97
N GLU A 117 12.39 12.53 -9.13
CA GLU A 117 12.58 13.18 -10.42
C GLU A 117 11.41 12.82 -11.34
N GLY A 118 10.82 13.81 -11.95
CA GLY A 118 9.82 13.75 -12.99
C GLY A 118 10.31 14.36 -14.29
N PRO A 119 9.50 14.37 -15.35
CA PRO A 119 9.93 14.89 -16.68
C PRO A 119 10.19 16.40 -16.70
N ALA A 120 9.61 17.20 -15.79
CA ALA A 120 9.75 18.64 -15.75
C ALA A 120 10.72 19.14 -14.64
N GLY A 121 11.09 18.30 -13.69
CA GLY A 121 11.98 18.70 -12.62
C GLY A 121 12.14 17.65 -11.53
N SER A 122 12.75 18.06 -10.43
CA SER A 122 12.96 17.19 -9.28
C SER A 122 12.61 17.91 -7.98
N ILE A 123 12.26 17.10 -6.97
CA ILE A 123 12.03 17.54 -5.59
C ILE A 123 12.87 16.70 -4.65
N SER A 124 13.34 17.30 -3.57
CA SER A 124 13.98 16.58 -2.46
C SER A 124 13.11 16.73 -1.23
N ILE A 125 12.49 15.63 -0.79
CA ILE A 125 11.74 15.60 0.45
C ILE A 125 12.68 15.31 1.61
N THR A 126 12.54 16.04 2.72
CA THR A 126 13.33 15.84 3.94
C THR A 126 12.80 14.74 4.83
N GLU A 127 11.52 14.41 4.66
CA GLU A 127 10.77 13.32 5.29
C GLU A 127 9.66 12.87 4.31
N GLY A 128 9.11 11.68 4.47
CA GLY A 128 8.05 11.16 3.60
C GLY A 128 8.30 9.74 3.11
N THR A 129 9.52 9.20 3.26
CA THR A 129 9.84 7.86 2.82
C THR A 129 9.72 6.86 3.96
N ILE A 130 8.88 5.85 3.78
CA ILE A 130 8.57 4.80 4.76
C ILE A 130 8.63 3.41 4.12
N VAL A 131 8.80 2.40 4.95
CA VAL A 131 8.33 1.02 4.67
C VAL A 131 6.93 0.93 5.25
N ALA A 132 5.94 0.67 4.41
CA ALA A 132 4.56 0.61 4.87
C ALA A 132 4.34 -0.67 5.69
N HIS A 133 3.76 -0.52 6.89
CA HIS A 133 3.38 -1.64 7.72
C HIS A 133 2.27 -2.45 7.04
N ASN A 134 2.37 -3.77 7.08
CA ASN A 134 1.33 -4.63 6.57
C ASN A 134 0.02 -4.42 7.36
N HIS A 135 -1.10 -4.44 6.67
CA HIS A 135 -2.38 -4.10 7.28
C HIS A 135 -3.56 -4.70 6.53
N ILE A 136 -4.69 -4.75 7.18
CA ILE A 136 -5.96 -5.13 6.57
C ILE A 136 -6.89 -3.92 6.57
N HIS A 137 -7.36 -3.52 5.41
CA HIS A 137 -8.49 -2.61 5.27
C HIS A 137 -9.79 -3.37 5.53
N VAL A 138 -10.55 -2.93 6.49
CA VAL A 138 -11.77 -3.61 6.94
C VAL A 138 -12.95 -2.64 6.90
N PRO A 139 -14.02 -2.94 6.12
CA PRO A 139 -15.29 -2.23 6.23
C PRO A 139 -15.89 -2.41 7.63
N GLU A 140 -16.61 -1.41 8.15
CA GLU A 140 -17.24 -1.48 9.47
C GLU A 140 -18.11 -2.74 9.65
N THR A 141 -18.91 -3.08 8.62
CA THR A 141 -19.77 -4.27 8.65
C THR A 141 -19.01 -5.59 8.78
N VAL A 142 -17.78 -5.65 8.24
CA VAL A 142 -16.89 -6.82 8.36
C VAL A 142 -16.19 -6.81 9.70
N ALA A 143 -15.80 -5.63 10.20
CA ALA A 143 -15.21 -5.47 11.53
C ALA A 143 -16.16 -5.98 12.62
N ASP A 144 -17.44 -5.58 12.56
CA ASP A 144 -18.49 -6.06 13.47
C ASP A 144 -18.67 -7.59 13.37
N MET A 145 -18.72 -8.11 12.12
CA MET A 145 -18.90 -9.54 11.86
C MET A 145 -17.78 -10.42 12.42
N LEU A 146 -16.53 -9.95 12.32
CA LEU A 146 -15.33 -10.65 12.75
C LEU A 146 -14.85 -10.23 14.14
N GLN A 147 -15.56 -9.28 14.80
CA GLN A 147 -15.20 -8.71 16.10
C GLN A 147 -13.81 -8.06 16.11
N LEU A 148 -13.39 -7.47 14.99
CA LEU A 148 -12.13 -6.77 14.84
C LEU A 148 -12.27 -5.30 15.21
N LYS A 149 -11.22 -4.74 15.82
CA LYS A 149 -11.19 -3.33 16.24
C LYS A 149 -10.18 -2.55 15.40
N ASP A 150 -10.46 -1.27 15.18
CA ASP A 150 -9.47 -0.38 14.54
C ASP A 150 -8.19 -0.33 15.37
N LYS A 151 -7.04 -0.39 14.70
CA LYS A 151 -5.71 -0.44 15.30
C LYS A 151 -5.39 -1.71 16.11
N GLU A 152 -6.24 -2.70 16.07
CA GLU A 152 -5.90 -4.02 16.59
C GLU A 152 -4.82 -4.69 15.74
N HIS A 153 -3.98 -5.49 16.38
CA HIS A 153 -2.94 -6.27 15.73
C HIS A 153 -3.32 -7.74 15.75
N VAL A 154 -3.27 -8.37 14.59
CA VAL A 154 -3.64 -9.78 14.41
C VAL A 154 -2.54 -10.55 13.69
N SER A 155 -2.58 -11.88 13.80
CA SER A 155 -1.76 -12.75 12.97
C SER A 155 -2.54 -13.18 11.72
N VAL A 156 -1.87 -13.24 10.56
CA VAL A 156 -2.48 -13.70 9.31
C VAL A 156 -1.62 -14.78 8.66
N LYS A 157 -2.20 -15.95 8.48
CA LYS A 157 -1.58 -17.05 7.72
C LYS A 157 -1.89 -16.93 6.24
N ILE A 158 -0.86 -16.77 5.42
CA ILE A 158 -0.99 -16.73 3.96
C ILE A 158 -1.19 -18.14 3.42
N LEU A 159 -2.24 -18.35 2.63
CA LEU A 159 -2.61 -19.63 2.04
C LEU A 159 -2.00 -19.77 0.64
N SER A 160 -0.73 -20.10 0.58
CA SER A 160 0.07 -20.20 -0.64
C SER A 160 0.86 -21.49 -0.68
N GLU A 161 1.65 -21.71 -1.74
CA GLU A 161 2.59 -22.84 -1.86
C GLU A 161 3.72 -22.80 -0.81
N ARG A 162 4.03 -21.60 -0.30
CA ARG A 162 4.99 -21.37 0.79
C ARG A 162 4.30 -20.61 1.92
N PRO A 163 3.51 -21.29 2.77
CA PRO A 163 2.73 -20.62 3.79
C PRO A 163 3.62 -19.90 4.81
N VAL A 164 3.30 -18.65 5.07
CA VAL A 164 3.93 -17.83 6.12
C VAL A 164 2.83 -17.27 6.99
N THR A 165 3.04 -17.15 8.28
CA THR A 165 2.20 -16.35 9.16
C THR A 165 2.91 -15.04 9.44
N PHE A 166 2.25 -13.94 9.07
CA PHE A 166 2.66 -12.61 9.48
C PHE A 166 1.96 -12.31 10.80
N ASP A 167 2.74 -12.05 11.81
CA ASP A 167 2.26 -11.51 13.08
C ASP A 167 2.27 -9.98 12.98
N ASP A 168 1.57 -9.32 13.91
CA ASP A 168 1.59 -7.85 14.00
C ASP A 168 0.92 -7.12 12.81
N VAL A 169 -0.04 -7.75 12.13
CA VAL A 169 -0.79 -7.14 11.02
C VAL A 169 -1.84 -6.17 11.57
N ILE A 170 -1.79 -4.91 11.13
CA ILE A 170 -2.66 -3.85 11.66
C ILE A 170 -4.05 -3.90 11.02
N ILE A 171 -5.09 -3.90 11.83
CA ILE A 171 -6.48 -3.72 11.39
C ILE A 171 -6.76 -2.22 11.22
N ARG A 172 -7.26 -1.83 10.06
CA ARG A 172 -7.70 -0.46 9.76
C ARG A 172 -9.17 -0.48 9.37
N VAL A 173 -10.01 0.11 10.20
CA VAL A 173 -11.47 0.11 9.98
C VAL A 173 -11.94 1.44 9.39
N SER A 174 -12.73 1.38 8.32
CA SER A 174 -13.39 2.56 7.74
C SER A 174 -14.55 2.13 6.84
N PRO A 175 -15.67 2.88 6.79
CA PRO A 175 -16.76 2.61 5.86
C PRO A 175 -16.36 2.77 4.38
N ALA A 176 -15.27 3.48 4.11
CA ALA A 176 -14.75 3.68 2.77
C ALA A 176 -13.89 2.52 2.26
N PHE A 177 -13.50 1.59 3.13
CA PHE A 177 -12.59 0.51 2.77
C PHE A 177 -13.28 -0.67 2.09
N ASN A 178 -12.54 -1.35 1.22
CA ASN A 178 -12.83 -2.70 0.76
C ASN A 178 -11.99 -3.69 1.57
N PHE A 179 -12.53 -4.89 1.84
CA PHE A 179 -11.87 -5.89 2.67
C PHE A 179 -10.67 -6.50 1.93
N LYS A 180 -9.46 -6.02 2.22
CA LYS A 180 -8.21 -6.42 1.59
C LYS A 180 -7.06 -6.35 2.59
N MET A 181 -6.16 -7.33 2.53
CA MET A 181 -4.87 -7.27 3.19
C MET A 181 -3.83 -6.70 2.22
N HIS A 182 -3.01 -5.78 2.68
CA HIS A 182 -1.91 -5.20 1.92
C HIS A 182 -0.57 -5.60 2.53
N ILE A 183 0.30 -6.13 1.68
CA ILE A 183 1.69 -6.51 2.00
C ILE A 183 2.62 -5.93 0.95
N ASP A 184 3.88 -5.77 1.28
CA ASP A 184 4.89 -5.33 0.32
C ASP A 184 5.44 -6.48 -0.55
N VAL A 185 6.36 -6.14 -1.47
CA VAL A 185 6.96 -7.14 -2.39
C VAL A 185 7.89 -8.13 -1.68
N ASP A 186 8.56 -7.73 -0.60
CA ASP A 186 9.46 -8.62 0.14
C ASP A 186 8.65 -9.65 0.93
N GLU A 187 7.56 -9.22 1.56
CA GLU A 187 6.59 -10.08 2.24
C GLU A 187 5.90 -11.04 1.26
N ALA A 188 5.50 -10.53 0.09
CA ALA A 188 4.89 -11.33 -0.96
C ALA A 188 5.86 -12.40 -1.49
N ASN A 189 7.13 -12.06 -1.68
CA ASN A 189 8.17 -13.00 -2.08
C ASN A 189 8.42 -14.05 -1.00
N ALA A 190 8.48 -13.64 0.28
CA ALA A 190 8.66 -14.58 1.40
C ALA A 190 7.52 -15.60 1.46
N ALA A 191 6.29 -15.18 1.23
CA ALA A 191 5.10 -16.02 1.26
C ALA A 191 4.70 -16.63 -0.10
N SER A 192 5.51 -16.45 -1.17
CA SER A 192 5.20 -16.91 -2.53
C SER A 192 3.79 -16.50 -3.01
N VAL A 193 3.37 -15.26 -2.70
CA VAL A 193 2.08 -14.72 -3.13
C VAL A 193 2.09 -14.49 -4.64
N LYS A 194 1.15 -15.09 -5.35
CA LYS A 194 1.00 -15.00 -6.81
C LYS A 194 -0.48 -14.91 -7.19
N GLY A 195 -0.85 -13.89 -7.96
CA GLY A 195 -2.22 -13.72 -8.40
C GLY A 195 -3.19 -13.65 -7.22
N PHE A 196 -4.35 -14.31 -7.36
CA PHE A 196 -5.35 -14.38 -6.29
C PHE A 196 -4.86 -15.28 -5.15
N THR A 197 -4.64 -14.71 -4.00
CA THR A 197 -4.17 -15.42 -2.80
C THR A 197 -5.00 -14.97 -1.60
N LEU A 198 -5.33 -15.90 -0.72
CA LEU A 198 -6.06 -15.61 0.52
C LEU A 198 -5.13 -15.68 1.73
N GLY A 199 -5.40 -14.82 2.69
CA GLY A 199 -4.89 -14.88 4.06
C GLY A 199 -6.00 -15.31 5.02
N LYS A 200 -5.67 -16.09 6.04
CA LYS A 200 -6.55 -16.46 7.15
C LYS A 200 -6.18 -15.66 8.38
N ILE A 201 -7.09 -14.81 8.83
CA ILE A 201 -6.95 -14.09 10.10
C ILE A 201 -7.02 -15.11 11.24
N LEU A 202 -6.05 -15.04 12.15
CA LEU A 202 -5.95 -15.87 13.35
C LEU A 202 -6.23 -14.97 14.55
N HIS A 203 -7.08 -15.44 15.47
CA HIS A 203 -7.42 -14.78 16.73
C HIS A 203 -6.57 -15.34 17.85
#